data_f32a135e1b1cc3e93b8e197aaeaac809
#
_entry.id   f32a135e1b1cc3e93b8e197aaeaac809
#
_cell.length_a   1.000
_cell.length_b   1.000
_cell.length_c   1.000
_cell.angle_alpha   90.00
_cell.angle_beta   90.00
_cell.angle_gamma   90.00
#
_symmetry.space_group_name_H-M   'P 1'
#
loop_
_entity.id
_entity.type
_entity.pdbx_description
1 polymer ?
#
loop_
_entity_poly.entity_id
_entity_poly.type
_entity_poly.pdbx_seq_one_letter_code
_entity_poly.pdbx_strand_id
1 'polypeptide(L)'
;MSPTPIPVPADLVELLDDAAFSLQQLARACAMPPDWVHTRVEAGVLQPLAGGGVAEWRFASSTLVRARRIAELEHTYDADPQLAALAADLMEEVARLRRELDRLG
;
A
#
# COMPACT_ATOMS: atom_id res chain seq x y z
N MET A 1 -17.85 -22.91 -0.65
CA MET A 1 -17.94 -22.54 -0.29
C MET A 1 -17.49 -21.69 0.00
N SER A 2 -17.47 -21.02 -0.03
CA SER A 2 -17.19 -20.25 0.20
C SER A 2 -16.95 -19.70 0.85
N PRO A 3 -16.78 -19.38 0.89
CA PRO A 3 -16.58 -18.77 1.50
C PRO A 3 -16.46 -17.98 2.18
N THR A 4 -16.36 -17.56 2.61
CA THR A 4 -16.37 -17.02 3.28
C THR A 4 -16.47 -15.93 3.64
N PRO A 5 -17.10 -15.41 3.71
CA PRO A 5 -17.42 -14.17 3.97
C PRO A 5 -17.66 -13.92 5.30
N ILE A 6 -17.14 -14.32 6.04
CA ILE A 6 -17.16 -14.07 7.31
C ILE A 6 -16.44 -12.85 7.64
N PRO A 7 -16.72 -12.13 8.63
CA PRO A 7 -15.90 -11.07 9.13
C PRO A 7 -14.58 -11.66 9.49
N VAL A 8 -13.58 -11.13 8.92
CA VAL A 8 -12.25 -11.67 9.04
C VAL A 8 -11.63 -11.14 10.30
N PRO A 9 -11.17 -12.01 11.21
CA PRO A 9 -10.43 -11.54 12.39
C PRO A 9 -9.18 -10.80 12.00
N ALA A 10 -8.70 -9.94 12.86
CA ALA A 10 -7.56 -9.10 12.57
C ALA A 10 -6.32 -9.90 12.20
N ASP A 11 -6.06 -11.01 12.89
CA ASP A 11 -4.90 -11.82 12.60
C ASP A 11 -5.02 -12.49 11.23
N LEU A 12 -6.24 -12.85 10.82
CA LEU A 12 -6.43 -13.44 9.51
C LEU A 12 -6.25 -12.38 8.42
N VAL A 13 -6.64 -11.14 8.69
CA VAL A 13 -6.40 -10.05 7.77
C VAL A 13 -4.90 -9.90 7.52
N GLU A 14 -4.10 -10.00 8.55
CA GLU A 14 -2.66 -9.92 8.40
C GLU A 14 -2.12 -11.04 7.53
N LEU A 15 -2.66 -12.24 7.69
CA LEU A 15 -2.25 -13.36 6.86
C LEU A 15 -2.61 -13.14 5.40
N LEU A 16 -3.77 -12.57 5.16
CA LEU A 16 -4.18 -12.27 3.80
C LEU A 16 -3.30 -11.19 3.19
N ASP A 17 -2.90 -10.21 4.00
CA ASP A 17 -2.01 -9.16 3.53
C ASP A 17 -0.69 -9.74 3.06
N ASP A 18 -0.17 -10.75 3.74
CA ASP A 18 1.12 -11.32 3.41
C ASP A 18 1.16 -11.93 2.02
N ALA A 19 0.01 -12.32 1.50
CA ALA A 19 -0.02 -13.01 0.22
C ALA A 19 -0.70 -12.20 -0.87
N ALA A 20 -0.90 -10.93 -0.65
CA ALA A 20 -1.94 -10.26 -1.40
C ALA A 20 -1.64 -9.94 -2.85
N PHE A 21 -0.58 -9.22 -3.19
CA PHE A 21 -0.53 -8.61 -4.51
C PHE A 21 0.83 -8.75 -5.16
N SER A 22 0.83 -9.12 -6.43
CA SER A 22 2.04 -9.04 -7.26
C SER A 22 2.24 -7.60 -7.72
N LEU A 23 3.39 -7.36 -8.34
CA LEU A 23 3.66 -6.03 -8.89
C LEU A 23 2.60 -5.63 -9.91
N GLN A 24 2.23 -6.55 -10.80
CA GLN A 24 1.24 -6.26 -11.81
C GLN A 24 -0.14 -5.99 -11.21
N GLN A 25 -0.50 -6.75 -10.20
CA GLN A 25 -1.76 -6.52 -9.51
C GLN A 25 -1.80 -5.17 -8.82
N LEU A 26 -0.68 -4.81 -8.19
CA LEU A 26 -0.59 -3.51 -7.51
C LEU A 26 -0.70 -2.38 -8.53
N ALA A 27 0.01 -2.51 -9.65
CA ALA A 27 -0.02 -1.48 -10.68
C ALA A 27 -1.43 -1.29 -11.22
N ARG A 28 -2.12 -2.41 -11.48
CA ARG A 28 -3.49 -2.35 -11.99
C ARG A 28 -4.42 -1.69 -10.99
N ALA A 29 -4.28 -2.02 -9.72
CA ALA A 29 -5.12 -1.43 -8.69
C ALA A 29 -4.90 0.07 -8.56
N CYS A 30 -3.71 0.55 -8.90
CA CYS A 30 -3.38 1.96 -8.85
C CYS A 30 -3.64 2.68 -10.17
N ALA A 31 -4.05 1.94 -11.21
CA ALA A 31 -4.22 2.47 -12.56
C ALA A 31 -2.92 3.10 -13.06
N MET A 32 -1.81 2.46 -12.77
CA MET A 32 -0.48 2.90 -13.16
C MET A 32 0.24 1.81 -13.92
N PRO A 33 1.23 2.15 -14.78
CA PRO A 33 2.02 1.11 -15.43
C PRO A 33 2.91 0.38 -14.43
N PRO A 34 3.29 -0.87 -14.71
CA PRO A 34 4.17 -1.61 -13.79
C PRO A 34 5.49 -0.89 -13.49
N ASP A 35 6.03 -0.15 -14.44
CA ASP A 35 7.25 0.61 -14.21
C ASP A 35 7.09 1.61 -13.08
N TRP A 36 5.91 2.16 -12.92
CA TRP A 36 5.65 3.11 -11.84
C TRP A 36 5.87 2.45 -10.48
N VAL A 37 5.33 1.23 -10.31
CA VAL A 37 5.52 0.50 -9.06
C VAL A 37 7.00 0.19 -8.84
N HIS A 38 7.66 -0.28 -9.91
CA HIS A 38 9.07 -0.65 -9.83
C HIS A 38 9.92 0.53 -9.35
N THR A 39 9.73 1.70 -9.96
CA THR A 39 10.52 2.87 -9.58
C THR A 39 10.22 3.31 -8.14
N ARG A 40 8.99 3.16 -7.69
CA ARG A 40 8.63 3.53 -6.32
C ARG A 40 9.25 2.58 -5.29
N VAL A 41 9.37 1.30 -5.65
CA VAL A 41 10.07 0.36 -4.78
C VAL A 41 11.56 0.70 -4.72
N GLU A 42 12.15 0.99 -5.86
CA GLU A 42 13.57 1.34 -5.89
C GLU A 42 13.86 2.62 -5.11
N ALA A 43 12.91 3.54 -5.11
CA ALA A 43 13.07 4.77 -4.34
C ALA A 43 12.80 4.58 -2.84
N GLY A 44 12.42 3.38 -2.43
CA GLY A 44 12.14 3.12 -1.02
C GLY A 44 10.79 3.62 -0.56
N VAL A 45 9.94 4.01 -1.50
CA VAL A 45 8.61 4.56 -1.18
C VAL A 45 7.60 3.45 -0.93
N LEU A 46 7.73 2.36 -1.65
CA LEU A 46 6.90 1.17 -1.46
C LEU A 46 7.79 0.00 -1.08
N GLN A 47 7.32 -0.83 -0.16
CA GLN A 47 8.14 -1.93 0.38
C GLN A 47 7.47 -3.26 0.05
N PRO A 48 8.16 -4.17 -0.66
CA PRO A 48 7.64 -5.52 -0.79
C PRO A 48 7.76 -6.27 0.53
N LEU A 49 6.96 -7.31 0.68
CA LEU A 49 6.93 -8.09 1.91
C LEU A 49 8.22 -8.88 2.13
N ALA A 50 8.85 -9.33 1.05
CA ALA A 50 10.03 -10.15 1.18
C ALA A 50 11.00 -9.80 0.09
N GLY A 51 12.27 -10.13 0.30
CA GLY A 51 13.30 -9.86 -0.67
C GLY A 51 13.17 -10.78 -1.88
N GLY A 52 14.17 -10.74 -2.74
CA GLY A 52 14.15 -11.52 -3.95
C GLY A 52 14.06 -10.66 -5.17
N GLY A 53 13.92 -11.29 -6.33
CA GLY A 53 13.83 -10.58 -7.59
C GLY A 53 12.48 -9.92 -7.78
N VAL A 54 12.42 -9.04 -8.76
CA VAL A 54 11.20 -8.28 -9.05
C VAL A 54 10.01 -9.20 -9.30
N ALA A 55 10.24 -10.32 -9.97
CA ALA A 55 9.15 -11.25 -10.27
C ALA A 55 8.57 -11.89 -9.01
N GLU A 56 9.31 -11.88 -7.92
CA GLU A 56 8.88 -12.51 -6.68
C GLU A 56 8.31 -11.51 -5.68
N TRP A 57 8.29 -10.25 -6.01
CA TRP A 57 7.75 -9.24 -5.10
C TRP A 57 6.27 -9.49 -4.83
N ARG A 58 5.92 -9.37 -3.56
CA ARG A 58 4.53 -9.41 -3.12
C ARG A 58 4.31 -8.25 -2.17
N PHE A 59 3.12 -7.69 -2.20
CA PHE A 59 2.82 -6.47 -1.46
C PHE A 59 1.61 -6.69 -0.57
N ALA A 60 1.69 -6.16 0.64
CA ALA A 60 0.59 -6.20 1.60
C ALA A 60 -0.52 -5.25 1.16
N SER A 61 -1.72 -5.45 1.69
CA SER A 61 -2.81 -4.54 1.37
C SER A 61 -2.57 -3.16 1.95
N SER A 62 -1.82 -3.02 3.03
CA SER A 62 -1.44 -1.70 3.52
C SER A 62 -0.58 -0.97 2.49
N THR A 63 0.29 -1.70 1.80
CA THR A 63 1.09 -1.12 0.73
C THR A 63 0.22 -0.73 -0.46
N LEU A 64 -0.81 -1.52 -0.74
CA LEU A 64 -1.76 -1.16 -1.80
C LEU A 64 -2.46 0.16 -1.48
N VAL A 65 -2.92 0.33 -0.24
CA VAL A 65 -3.58 1.57 0.17
C VAL A 65 -2.62 2.75 -0.01
N ARG A 66 -1.38 2.57 0.45
CA ARG A 66 -0.37 3.62 0.32
C ARG A 66 -0.10 3.94 -1.14
N ALA A 67 0.06 2.92 -1.98
CA ALA A 67 0.36 3.12 -3.39
C ALA A 67 -0.77 3.85 -4.10
N ARG A 68 -2.01 3.48 -3.82
CA ARG A 68 -3.15 4.17 -4.42
C ARG A 68 -3.22 5.62 -4.00
N ARG A 69 -2.91 5.90 -2.75
CA ARG A 69 -2.89 7.27 -2.26
C ARG A 69 -1.82 8.09 -2.96
N ILE A 70 -0.63 7.52 -3.11
CA ILE A 70 0.46 8.20 -3.80
C ILE A 70 0.11 8.45 -5.26
N ALA A 71 -0.44 7.43 -5.94
CA ALA A 71 -0.84 7.57 -7.34
C ALA A 71 -1.88 8.67 -7.50
N GLU A 72 -2.83 8.74 -6.59
CA GLU A 72 -3.87 9.76 -6.64
C GLU A 72 -3.29 11.15 -6.44
N LEU A 73 -2.35 11.29 -5.49
CA LEU A 73 -1.71 12.58 -5.25
C LEU A 73 -0.92 13.05 -6.46
N GLU A 74 -0.20 12.12 -7.09
CA GLU A 74 0.56 12.46 -8.30
C GLU A 74 -0.37 12.87 -9.44
N HIS A 75 -1.44 12.13 -9.61
CA HIS A 75 -2.33 12.34 -10.75
C HIS A 75 -3.25 13.54 -10.54
N THR A 76 -3.89 13.62 -9.37
CA THR A 76 -4.92 14.63 -9.12
C THR A 76 -4.31 16.00 -8.88
N TYR A 77 -3.18 16.04 -8.18
CA TYR A 77 -2.57 17.32 -7.79
C TYR A 77 -1.27 17.59 -8.51
N ASP A 78 -0.93 16.74 -9.48
CA ASP A 78 0.32 16.89 -10.23
C ASP A 78 1.50 16.99 -9.28
N ALA A 79 1.45 16.22 -8.19
CA ALA A 79 2.49 16.27 -7.19
C ALA A 79 3.71 15.52 -7.69
N ASP A 80 4.88 16.09 -7.40
CA ASP A 80 6.12 15.41 -7.66
C ASP A 80 6.19 14.14 -6.81
N PRO A 81 6.85 13.07 -7.30
CA PRO A 81 6.83 11.78 -6.57
C PRO A 81 7.32 11.86 -5.13
N GLN A 82 8.34 12.67 -4.87
CA GLN A 82 8.85 12.79 -3.50
C GLN A 82 7.84 13.48 -2.60
N LEU A 83 7.19 14.51 -3.12
CA LEU A 83 6.17 15.23 -2.37
C LEU A 83 4.98 14.32 -2.09
N ALA A 84 4.58 13.53 -3.08
CA ALA A 84 3.46 12.60 -2.89
C ALA A 84 3.80 11.57 -1.81
N ALA A 85 5.03 11.07 -1.79
CA ALA A 85 5.45 10.11 -0.78
C ALA A 85 5.45 10.75 0.61
N LEU A 86 5.94 11.97 0.72
CA LEU A 86 5.94 12.69 2.00
C LEU A 86 4.52 12.93 2.48
N ALA A 87 3.62 13.33 1.58
CA ALA A 87 2.23 13.53 1.96
C ALA A 87 1.60 12.23 2.45
N ALA A 88 1.90 11.11 1.79
CA ALA A 88 1.39 9.82 2.23
C ALA A 88 1.91 9.47 3.62
N ASP A 89 3.19 9.74 3.88
CA ASP A 89 3.76 9.50 5.22
C ASP A 89 3.01 10.30 6.27
N LEU A 90 2.74 11.57 5.99
CA LEU A 90 2.04 12.42 6.93
C LEU A 90 0.61 11.96 7.15
N MET A 91 -0.05 11.50 6.11
CA MET A 91 -1.42 10.99 6.24
C MET A 91 -1.45 9.73 7.08
N GLU A 92 -0.44 8.86 6.93
CA GLU A 92 -0.34 7.65 7.74
C GLU A 92 -0.09 8.01 9.21
N GLU A 93 0.74 9.03 9.44
CA GLU A 93 1.02 9.47 10.80
C GLU A 93 -0.23 10.07 11.45
N VAL A 94 -0.97 10.87 10.70
CA VAL A 94 -2.22 11.44 11.22
C VAL A 94 -3.19 10.32 11.57
N ALA A 95 -3.32 9.32 10.71
CA ALA A 95 -4.23 8.20 10.99
C ALA A 95 -3.79 7.45 12.24
N ARG A 96 -2.49 7.25 12.42
CA ARG A 96 -1.97 6.57 13.59
C ARG A 96 -2.27 7.36 14.87
N LEU A 97 -2.05 8.67 14.82
CA LEU A 97 -2.30 9.53 15.98
C LEU A 97 -3.78 9.59 16.33
N ARG A 98 -4.64 9.59 15.32
CA ARG A 98 -6.08 9.58 15.57
C ARG A 98 -6.51 8.30 16.26
N ARG A 99 -5.94 7.16 15.86
CA ARG A 99 -6.24 5.91 16.54
C ARG A 99 -5.79 5.93 17.98
N GLU A 100 -4.65 6.56 18.26
CA GLU A 100 -4.18 6.69 19.64
C GLU A 100 -5.10 7.57 20.47
N LEU A 101 -5.56 8.68 19.90
CA LEU A 101 -6.51 9.54 20.60
C LEU A 101 -7.81 8.81 20.89
N ASP A 102 -8.28 8.01 19.94
CA ASP A 102 -9.51 7.25 20.14
C ASP A 102 -9.37 6.26 21.29
N ARG A 103 -8.18 5.66 21.44
CA ARG A 103 -7.95 4.75 22.55
C ARG A 103 -7.92 5.46 23.90
N LEU A 104 -7.48 6.70 23.93
CA LEU A 104 -7.43 7.47 25.17
C LEU A 104 -8.80 8.04 25.54
N GLY A 105 -9.62 8.25 24.56
CA GLY A 105 -10.94 8.78 24.81
C GLY A 105 -11.92 7.67 25.03
#